data_bb407522c000b8bd002c7a82fe131771
#
_entry.id   bb407522c000b8bd002c7a82fe131771
#
_cell.length_a   1.000
_cell.length_b   1.000
_cell.length_c   1.000
_cell.angle_alpha   90.00
_cell.angle_beta   90.00
_cell.angle_gamma   90.00
#
_symmetry.space_group_name_H-M   'P 1'
#
loop_
_entity.id
_entity.type
_entity.pdbx_description
1 polymer ?
#
loop_
_entity_poly.entity_id
_entity_poly.type
_entity_poly.pdbx_seq_one_letter_code
_entity_poly.pdbx_strand_id
1 'polypeptide(L)' 'EKEMKFILVISLCSFLNNQCLPPAEVKGEYDSWKECAISALEISKEIIKAQEDNLVNDNKLATKFMCNESKKI' A
#
# COMPACT_ATOMS: atom_id res chain seq x y z
N GLU A 1 -28.56 7.00 -1.84
CA GLU A 1 -27.43 6.20 -2.11
C GLU A 1 -26.11 6.77 -1.63
N LYS A 2 -25.41 6.02 -0.83
CA LYS A 2 -24.19 6.50 -0.30
C LYS A 2 -23.03 6.20 -1.19
N GLU A 3 -22.22 7.17 -1.43
CA GLU A 3 -21.00 6.93 -2.14
C GLU A 3 -19.89 6.74 -1.16
N MET A 4 -19.22 5.60 -1.27
CA MET A 4 -18.09 5.36 -0.44
C MET A 4 -16.86 5.36 -1.29
N LYS A 5 -15.87 6.09 -0.82
CA LYS A 5 -14.58 6.12 -1.45
C LYS A 5 -13.58 5.47 -0.54
N PHE A 6 -12.53 4.95 -1.14
CA PHE A 6 -11.49 4.28 -0.38
C PHE A 6 -10.17 5.01 -0.58
N ILE A 7 -9.44 5.15 0.51
CA ILE A 7 -8.14 5.80 0.49
C ILE A 7 -7.11 4.72 0.74
N LEU A 8 -6.09 4.69 -0.11
CA LEU A 8 -5.07 3.68 -0.04
C LEU A 8 -3.89 4.16 0.79
N VAL A 9 -3.48 3.34 1.74
CA VAL A 9 -2.31 3.60 2.56
C VAL A 9 -1.38 2.42 2.41
N ILE A 10 -0.10 2.69 2.13
CA ILE A 10 0.89 1.65 1.91
C ILE A 10 2.07 1.86 2.83
N SER A 11 2.57 0.79 3.42
CA SER A 11 3.82 0.84 4.18
C SER A 11 4.78 -0.20 3.66
N LEU A 12 6.07 0.14 3.68
CA LEU A 12 7.12 -0.78 3.32
C LEU A 12 7.64 -1.40 4.60
N CYS A 13 7.68 -2.72 4.64
CA CYS A 13 8.02 -3.44 5.85
C CYS A 13 9.17 -4.40 5.61
N SER A 14 9.94 -4.62 6.67
CA SER A 14 10.95 -5.66 6.67
C SER A 14 10.40 -6.85 7.44
N PHE A 15 10.28 -7.97 6.76
CA PHE A 15 9.76 -9.17 7.39
C PHE A 15 10.83 -9.90 8.18
N LEU A 16 12.08 -9.49 8.02
CA LEU A 16 13.16 -10.07 8.79
C LEU A 16 13.09 -9.66 10.25
N ASN A 17 12.83 -8.38 10.51
CA ASN A 17 12.75 -7.89 11.88
C ASN A 17 11.39 -7.28 12.21
N ASN A 18 10.41 -7.50 11.38
CA ASN A 18 9.02 -7.09 11.65
C ASN A 18 8.87 -5.59 11.87
N GLN A 19 9.64 -4.80 11.14
CA GLN A 19 9.56 -3.36 11.26
C GLN A 19 9.05 -2.76 9.97
N CYS A 20 8.24 -1.74 10.10
CA CYS A 20 7.65 -1.06 8.96
C CYS A 20 7.97 0.41 9.01
N LEU A 21 8.17 0.99 7.84
CA LEU A 21 8.25 2.42 7.73
C LEU A 21 6.88 3.03 7.96
N PRO A 22 6.83 4.32 8.32
CA PRO A 22 5.54 4.95 8.52
C PRO A 22 4.67 4.84 7.27
N PRO A 23 3.38 4.59 7.43
CA PRO A 23 2.51 4.44 6.27
C PRO A 23 2.41 5.73 5.48
N ALA A 24 2.31 5.58 4.17
CA ALA A 24 2.16 6.72 3.27
C ALA A 24 0.82 6.61 2.57
N GLU A 25 0.13 7.73 2.51
CA GLU A 25 -1.16 7.78 1.84
C GLU A 25 -0.95 8.05 0.36
N VAL A 26 -1.57 7.21 -0.47
CA VAL A 26 -1.50 7.41 -1.91
C VAL A 26 -2.55 8.42 -2.30
N LYS A 27 -2.17 9.38 -3.13
CA LYS A 27 -3.10 10.40 -3.55
C LYS A 27 -4.22 9.82 -4.38
N GLY A 28 -5.41 10.35 -4.17
CA GLY A 28 -6.57 9.92 -4.92
C GLY A 28 -7.46 9.02 -4.10
N GLU A 29 -8.61 8.75 -4.66
CA GLU A 29 -9.59 7.90 -4.02
C GLU A 29 -10.05 6.86 -5.02
N TYR A 30 -10.46 5.73 -4.49
CA TYR A 30 -10.93 4.63 -5.33
C TYR A 30 -12.41 4.38 -5.07
N ASP A 31 -13.11 3.96 -6.10
CA ASP A 31 -14.55 3.80 -6.00
C ASP A 31 -14.98 2.53 -5.32
N SER A 32 -14.09 1.55 -5.23
CA SER A 32 -14.44 0.29 -4.61
C SER A 32 -13.22 -0.30 -3.92
N TRP A 33 -13.48 -1.20 -3.01
CA TRP A 33 -12.40 -1.95 -2.35
C TRP A 33 -11.55 -2.68 -3.36
N LYS A 34 -12.20 -3.27 -4.36
CA LYS A 34 -11.48 -4.05 -5.36
C LYS A 34 -10.50 -3.17 -6.13
N GLU A 35 -10.93 -1.99 -6.53
CA GLU A 35 -10.05 -1.09 -7.24
C GLU A 35 -8.89 -0.62 -6.36
N CYS A 36 -9.19 -0.35 -5.10
CA CYS A 36 -8.15 0.04 -4.17
C CYS A 36 -7.13 -1.06 -4.01
N ALA A 37 -7.59 -2.30 -3.85
CA ALA A 37 -6.69 -3.43 -3.64
C ALA A 37 -5.84 -3.71 -4.88
N ILE A 38 -6.43 -3.62 -6.05
CA ILE A 38 -5.66 -3.84 -7.28
C ILE A 38 -4.60 -2.78 -7.43
N SER A 39 -4.95 -1.52 -7.21
CA SER A 39 -3.97 -0.45 -7.29
C SER A 39 -2.88 -0.63 -6.25
N ALA A 40 -3.25 -1.08 -5.05
CA ALA A 40 -2.26 -1.31 -4.01
C ALA A 40 -1.23 -2.35 -4.44
N LEU A 41 -1.70 -3.41 -5.06
CA LEU A 41 -0.78 -4.47 -5.50
C LEU A 41 0.12 -3.98 -6.62
N GLU A 42 -0.41 -3.19 -7.53
CA GLU A 42 0.40 -2.65 -8.61
C GLU A 42 1.44 -1.66 -8.11
N ILE A 43 1.05 -0.78 -7.22
CA ILE A 43 1.97 0.18 -6.66
C ILE A 43 3.02 -0.54 -5.81
N SER A 44 2.61 -1.54 -5.06
CA SER A 44 3.55 -2.33 -4.26
C SER A 44 4.60 -2.99 -5.11
N LYS A 45 4.18 -3.52 -6.26
CA LYS A 45 5.12 -4.13 -7.18
C LYS A 45 6.17 -3.13 -7.63
N GLU A 46 5.73 -1.93 -7.98
CA GLU A 46 6.67 -0.92 -8.43
C GLU A 46 7.61 -0.45 -7.32
N ILE A 47 7.09 -0.35 -6.11
CA ILE A 47 7.91 0.04 -4.98
C ILE A 47 9.01 -0.98 -4.76
N ILE A 48 8.67 -2.25 -4.77
CA ILE A 48 9.65 -3.31 -4.53
C ILE A 48 10.66 -3.35 -5.68
N LYS A 49 10.20 -3.19 -6.91
CA LYS A 49 11.11 -3.21 -8.06
C LYS A 49 12.10 -2.05 -8.03
N ALA A 50 11.72 -0.94 -7.44
CA ALA A 50 12.59 0.22 -7.38
C ALA A 50 13.68 0.08 -6.33
N GLN A 51 13.55 -0.87 -5.40
CA GLN A 51 14.56 -1.09 -4.38
C GLN A 51 15.66 -1.96 -4.93
N GLU A 52 16.86 -1.83 -4.35
CA GLU A 52 17.98 -2.67 -4.76
C GLU A 52 17.73 -4.10 -4.39
N ASP A 53 18.20 -5.00 -5.24
CA ASP A 53 17.97 -6.43 -5.03
C ASP A 53 18.47 -6.90 -3.68
N ASN A 54 19.68 -6.47 -3.31
CA ASN A 54 20.25 -6.89 -2.04
C ASN A 54 19.42 -6.41 -0.87
N LEU A 55 18.93 -5.19 -0.98
CA LEU A 55 18.13 -4.62 0.10
C LEU A 55 16.86 -5.41 0.31
N VAL A 56 16.18 -5.72 -0.79
CA VAL A 56 14.95 -6.49 -0.72
C VAL A 56 15.20 -7.90 -0.20
N ASN A 57 16.22 -8.54 -0.75
CA ASN A 57 16.47 -9.94 -0.43
C ASN A 57 17.00 -10.13 0.98
N ASP A 58 17.89 -9.24 1.42
CA ASP A 58 18.50 -9.39 2.72
C ASP A 58 17.55 -9.05 3.84
N ASN A 59 16.69 -8.06 3.63
CA ASN A 59 15.77 -7.62 4.66
C ASN A 59 14.36 -8.18 4.48
N LYS A 60 14.14 -8.96 3.43
CA LYS A 60 12.82 -9.53 3.15
C LYS A 60 11.76 -8.43 3.11
N LEU A 61 11.99 -7.44 2.24
CA LEU A 61 11.09 -6.31 2.15
C LEU A 61 9.81 -6.69 1.44
N ALA A 62 8.72 -6.16 1.93
CA ALA A 62 7.42 -6.31 1.29
C ALA A 62 6.57 -5.14 1.71
N THR A 63 5.43 -4.98 1.07
CA THR A 63 4.54 -3.88 1.41
C THR A 63 3.29 -4.41 2.07
N LYS A 64 2.73 -3.59 2.93
CA LYS A 64 1.40 -3.82 3.47
C LYS A 64 0.52 -2.65 3.06
N PHE A 65 -0.74 -2.94 2.81
CA PHE A 65 -1.64 -1.87 2.42
C PHE A 65 -2.93 -1.96 3.19
N MET A 66 -3.62 -0.82 3.22
CA MET A 66 -4.91 -0.74 3.82
C MET A 66 -5.78 0.15 2.96
N CYS A 67 -7.02 -0.26 2.76
CA CYS A 67 -7.98 0.54 2.04
C CYS A 67 -9.01 1.03 3.04
N ASN A 68 -8.90 2.28 3.42
CA ASN A 68 -9.77 2.86 4.44
C ASN A 68 -10.93 3.56 3.78
N GLU A 69 -12.10 3.38 4.35
CA GLU A 69 -13.27 4.06 3.85
C GLU A 69 -13.21 5.54 4.16
N SER A 70 -13.52 6.33 3.17
CA SER A 70 -13.58 7.76 3.33
C SER A 70 -15.00 8.21 3.07
N LYS A 71 -15.66 8.69 4.10
CA LYS A 71 -17.01 9.16 3.92
C LYS A 71 -17.01 10.62 3.57
N LYS A 72 -17.72 10.93 2.52
CA LYS A 72 -17.89 12.31 2.18
C LYS A 72 -19.19 12.79 2.74
N ILE A 73 -19.16 13.90 3.37
CA ILE A 73 -20.35 14.45 3.98
C ILE A 73 -20.85 15.63 3.21
#